data_fc2c221861e9b65c734dc856a883999a
#
_entry.id   fc2c221861e9b65c734dc856a883999a
#
_cell.length_a   1.000
_cell.length_b   1.000
_cell.length_c   1.000
_cell.angle_alpha   90.00
_cell.angle_beta   90.00
_cell.angle_gamma   90.00
#
_symmetry.space_group_name_H-M   'P 1'
#
loop_
_entity.id
_entity.type
_entity.pdbx_description
1 polymer ?
#
loop_
_entity_poly.entity_id
_entity_poly.type
_entity_poly.pdbx_seq_one_letter_code
_entity_poly.pdbx_strand_id
1 'polypeptide(L)'
;MAEKTDGNQATTTTDEHEATDDRAEAKRAGVGLTDVATRLPGLLMDTPAILRGVLTGFLALPSAKTSIGKVFQDRAARYADQPFIKFQDETVSYREANETANRYAAVLAARGVGRGDVVGVMLKNSPRAVLLMLAVVKLGAIAGMLNYHQRGNVLEHSIGLLNANVLIGEEDLLAEVEASGAKVADSIGVDELDRLAADAPTDNPAVTSSVLAKDKAFYIFTSGTTGMPKASVMTHYRWLRALAGFGALGMRLKSSDTLYCCLPLYHNNALTVAVSSVLGTGATLALGKSFSASRFWDEVIEHQATAFIYIGEICAYLLNQPEKPTDRGHHVRVIAGNGLRPSIWDEFTARFAITRVCEFYAASEGNTAFVNVLNMPKTAGICPTPVAFVEYNPETGDPVRDRHGRVRKVGDGKPGLLLSKVSNFQPFDGYTDEQATAKKLVRDAFRRGDVWFNTGDLMQPQGFGHAAFTDRLGDTFRWKGENVATTQVEAAVSRDPDIDECTVYGVEVEGAGGRAGMAAVVLKEGAEFDGKSLAGTVYEHLPGYAVPLFVRVVKELEHTSTFKSKKVGLRKQGYGSDIEDPIYVLTGREEGYVEYYDEYPAQVADGKRPKG
;
A
#
# COMPACT_ATOMS: atom_id res chain seq x y z
N MET A 1 45.28 51.71 -37.44
CA MET A 1 45.18 51.76 -36.01
C MET A 1 43.90 50.99 -35.65
N ALA A 2 44.08 49.79 -35.16
CA ALA A 2 43.06 48.88 -34.86
C ALA A 2 43.07 48.64 -33.33
N GLU A 3 41.97 48.70 -32.69
CA GLU A 3 41.84 48.17 -31.35
C GLU A 3 40.73 47.12 -31.34
N LYS A 4 41.14 45.89 -31.08
CA LYS A 4 40.27 44.78 -30.74
C LYS A 4 39.93 44.86 -29.28
N THR A 5 38.65 44.75 -28.94
CA THR A 5 38.19 44.44 -27.60
C THR A 5 37.68 43.01 -27.58
N ASP A 6 38.41 42.16 -26.87
CA ASP A 6 37.97 40.86 -26.35
C ASP A 6 36.91 41.07 -25.25
N GLY A 7 35.91 40.22 -25.26
CA GLY A 7 34.93 40.19 -24.16
C GLY A 7 33.76 39.26 -24.47
N ASN A 8 33.87 37.98 -24.20
CA ASN A 8 32.81 37.14 -23.59
C ASN A 8 33.09 35.64 -23.79
N GLN A 9 33.80 35.06 -22.88
CA GLN A 9 33.81 33.61 -22.65
C GLN A 9 33.84 33.37 -21.14
N ALA A 10 32.69 33.31 -20.52
CA ALA A 10 32.53 32.76 -19.18
C ALA A 10 31.05 32.63 -18.83
N THR A 11 30.28 31.68 -19.43
CA THR A 11 28.95 31.28 -18.92
C THR A 11 28.47 29.91 -19.45
N THR A 12 29.34 29.04 -19.95
CA THR A 12 28.90 27.71 -20.49
C THR A 12 29.42 26.50 -19.73
N THR A 13 30.17 26.67 -18.64
CA THR A 13 30.81 25.53 -17.93
C THR A 13 30.07 25.04 -16.68
N THR A 14 29.12 25.79 -16.14
CA THR A 14 28.33 25.38 -14.97
C THR A 14 27.14 24.47 -15.33
N ASP A 15 26.47 24.75 -16.43
CA ASP A 15 25.28 23.95 -16.85
C ASP A 15 25.66 22.55 -17.38
N GLU A 16 26.85 22.35 -17.91
CA GLU A 16 27.31 21.03 -18.37
C GLU A 16 27.79 20.13 -17.21
N HIS A 17 28.24 20.70 -16.10
CA HIS A 17 28.63 19.92 -14.92
C HIS A 17 27.44 19.47 -14.11
N GLU A 18 26.39 20.29 -13.93
CA GLU A 18 25.14 19.88 -13.28
C GLU A 18 24.40 18.81 -14.10
N ALA A 19 24.31 18.97 -15.41
CA ALA A 19 23.67 17.97 -16.28
C ALA A 19 24.43 16.63 -16.36
N THR A 20 25.72 16.60 -16.04
CA THR A 20 26.52 15.36 -15.99
C THR A 20 26.42 14.67 -14.64
N ASP A 21 26.23 15.40 -13.56
CA ASP A 21 26.03 14.82 -12.21
C ASP A 21 24.62 14.23 -12.08
N ASP A 22 23.58 14.90 -12.57
CA ASP A 22 22.21 14.35 -12.63
C ASP A 22 22.12 13.08 -13.49
N ARG A 23 22.88 13.00 -14.59
CA ARG A 23 22.97 11.78 -15.41
C ARG A 23 23.77 10.67 -14.72
N ALA A 24 24.72 11.00 -13.86
CA ALA A 24 25.50 10.04 -13.08
C ALA A 24 24.69 9.49 -11.89
N GLU A 25 23.88 10.32 -11.23
CA GLU A 25 22.94 9.88 -10.17
C GLU A 25 21.78 9.05 -10.73
N ALA A 26 21.18 9.47 -11.84
CA ALA A 26 20.16 8.68 -12.54
C ALA A 26 20.70 7.31 -13.03
N LYS A 27 21.97 7.25 -13.40
CA LYS A 27 22.66 5.99 -13.71
C LYS A 27 22.99 5.14 -12.48
N ARG A 28 23.15 5.74 -11.31
CA ARG A 28 23.36 5.01 -10.02
C ARG A 28 22.06 4.45 -9.42
N ALA A 29 20.91 5.00 -9.78
CA ALA A 29 19.60 4.51 -9.32
C ALA A 29 19.03 3.34 -10.15
N GLY A 30 19.72 2.90 -11.20
CA GLY A 30 19.28 1.81 -12.08
C GLY A 30 19.77 0.43 -11.62
N VAL A 31 18.94 -0.59 -11.81
CA VAL A 31 19.34 -2.00 -11.64
C VAL A 31 20.21 -2.42 -12.82
N GLY A 32 21.46 -2.81 -12.54
CA GLY A 32 22.41 -3.27 -13.56
C GLY A 32 22.41 -4.78 -13.78
N LEU A 33 23.04 -5.24 -14.85
CA LEU A 33 23.19 -6.67 -15.13
C LEU A 33 23.98 -7.40 -14.03
N THR A 34 24.99 -6.76 -13.47
CA THR A 34 25.80 -7.28 -12.36
C THR A 34 24.97 -7.46 -11.10
N ASP A 35 24.05 -6.54 -10.80
CA ASP A 35 23.17 -6.63 -9.64
C ASP A 35 22.24 -7.83 -9.75
N VAL A 36 21.70 -8.09 -10.94
CA VAL A 36 20.86 -9.26 -11.21
C VAL A 36 21.68 -10.54 -11.12
N ALA A 37 22.84 -10.59 -11.78
CA ALA A 37 23.69 -11.79 -11.84
C ALA A 37 24.17 -12.25 -10.46
N THR A 38 24.55 -11.32 -9.58
CA THR A 38 25.04 -11.64 -8.21
C THR A 38 23.95 -12.16 -7.29
N ARG A 39 22.67 -11.85 -7.55
CA ARG A 39 21.52 -12.25 -6.71
C ARG A 39 20.76 -13.47 -7.23
N LEU A 40 20.97 -13.84 -8.49
CA LEU A 40 20.34 -14.99 -9.11
C LEU A 40 20.63 -16.34 -8.39
N PRO A 41 21.86 -16.63 -7.92
CA PRO A 41 22.16 -17.86 -7.18
C PRO A 41 21.27 -18.05 -5.94
N GLY A 42 20.99 -16.98 -5.20
CA GLY A 42 20.08 -17.03 -4.05
C GLY A 42 18.64 -17.40 -4.40
N LEU A 43 18.19 -17.10 -5.63
CA LEU A 43 16.88 -17.55 -6.13
C LEU A 43 16.90 -19.06 -6.46
N LEU A 44 18.00 -19.55 -7.02
CA LEU A 44 18.13 -20.95 -7.42
C LEU A 44 18.17 -21.91 -6.24
N MET A 45 18.71 -21.50 -5.09
CA MET A 45 18.76 -22.32 -3.87
C MET A 45 17.37 -22.66 -3.29
N ASP A 46 16.37 -21.81 -3.52
CA ASP A 46 14.99 -21.99 -3.03
C ASP A 46 14.05 -22.59 -4.10
N THR A 47 14.61 -23.10 -5.21
CA THR A 47 13.86 -23.60 -6.38
C THR A 47 12.70 -24.56 -6.05
N PRO A 48 12.82 -25.55 -5.14
CA PRO A 48 11.71 -26.47 -4.87
C PRO A 48 10.48 -25.82 -4.25
N ALA A 49 10.68 -24.84 -3.35
CA ALA A 49 9.59 -24.09 -2.72
C ALA A 49 8.94 -23.11 -3.73
N ILE A 50 9.76 -22.45 -4.52
CA ILE A 50 9.36 -21.55 -5.59
C ILE A 50 8.53 -22.31 -6.64
N LEU A 51 9.01 -23.46 -7.12
CA LEU A 51 8.33 -24.25 -8.14
C LEU A 51 6.94 -24.68 -7.67
N ARG A 52 6.82 -25.12 -6.43
CA ARG A 52 5.54 -25.53 -5.84
C ARG A 52 4.56 -24.35 -5.75
N GLY A 53 5.01 -23.19 -5.30
CA GLY A 53 4.19 -21.98 -5.23
C GLY A 53 3.74 -21.50 -6.60
N VAL A 54 4.65 -21.51 -7.58
CA VAL A 54 4.38 -21.13 -8.97
C VAL A 54 3.34 -22.06 -9.61
N LEU A 55 3.49 -23.37 -9.43
CA LEU A 55 2.53 -24.36 -9.93
C LEU A 55 1.14 -24.16 -9.35
N THR A 56 1.03 -23.83 -8.06
CA THR A 56 -0.26 -23.65 -7.40
C THR A 56 -0.94 -22.33 -7.81
N GLY A 57 -0.20 -21.23 -7.92
CA GLY A 57 -0.78 -19.90 -8.09
C GLY A 57 -0.73 -19.35 -9.52
N PHE A 58 0.39 -19.52 -10.24
CA PHE A 58 0.53 -18.92 -11.58
C PHE A 58 0.01 -19.78 -12.73
N LEU A 59 -0.02 -21.10 -12.56
CA LEU A 59 -0.54 -22.01 -13.58
C LEU A 59 -2.04 -22.29 -13.43
N ALA A 60 -2.67 -21.85 -12.35
CA ALA A 60 -4.13 -21.90 -12.24
C ALA A 60 -4.77 -21.03 -13.34
N LEU A 61 -5.76 -21.56 -14.03
CA LEU A 61 -6.59 -20.80 -14.97
C LEU A 61 -7.79 -20.21 -14.22
N PRO A 62 -8.38 -19.10 -14.69
CA PRO A 62 -9.60 -18.56 -14.08
C PRO A 62 -10.76 -19.55 -13.99
N SER A 63 -10.85 -20.49 -14.96
CA SER A 63 -11.86 -21.56 -15.00
C SER A 63 -11.50 -22.81 -14.19
N ALA A 64 -10.33 -22.86 -13.55
CA ALA A 64 -9.92 -24.03 -12.78
C ALA A 64 -10.80 -24.19 -11.53
N LYS A 65 -11.09 -25.45 -11.16
CA LYS A 65 -11.77 -25.81 -9.91
C LYS A 65 -10.77 -25.77 -8.75
N THR A 66 -10.30 -24.57 -8.43
CA THR A 66 -9.41 -24.30 -7.31
C THR A 66 -9.83 -22.99 -6.64
N SER A 67 -9.73 -22.94 -5.33
CA SER A 67 -10.16 -21.79 -4.53
C SER A 67 -9.32 -21.66 -3.27
N ILE A 68 -9.43 -20.54 -2.57
CA ILE A 68 -8.82 -20.31 -1.27
C ILE A 68 -9.23 -21.42 -0.28
N GLY A 69 -10.54 -21.72 -0.23
CA GLY A 69 -11.09 -22.78 0.63
C GLY A 69 -10.50 -24.16 0.31
N LYS A 70 -10.31 -24.49 -0.99
CA LYS A 70 -9.70 -25.76 -1.40
C LYS A 70 -8.22 -25.83 -1.00
N VAL A 71 -7.46 -24.75 -1.22
CA VAL A 71 -6.06 -24.68 -0.80
C VAL A 71 -5.94 -24.82 0.70
N PHE A 72 -6.80 -24.14 1.47
CA PHE A 72 -6.80 -24.25 2.94
C PHE A 72 -7.08 -25.70 3.38
N GLN A 73 -8.11 -26.32 2.85
CA GLN A 73 -8.45 -27.73 3.14
C GLN A 73 -7.25 -28.67 2.87
N ASP A 74 -6.57 -28.49 1.74
CA ASP A 74 -5.42 -29.33 1.36
C ASP A 74 -4.21 -29.08 2.29
N ARG A 75 -4.03 -27.84 2.74
CA ARG A 75 -2.99 -27.50 3.72
C ARG A 75 -3.31 -28.07 5.11
N ALA A 76 -4.55 -27.97 5.54
CA ALA A 76 -5.01 -28.54 6.80
C ALA A 76 -4.82 -30.07 6.84
N ALA A 77 -5.07 -30.77 5.73
CA ALA A 77 -4.79 -32.20 5.64
C ALA A 77 -3.29 -32.51 5.68
N ARG A 78 -2.45 -31.66 5.08
CA ARG A 78 -0.99 -31.90 4.99
C ARG A 78 -0.23 -31.53 6.26
N TYR A 79 -0.63 -30.46 6.93
CA TYR A 79 0.06 -29.85 8.07
C TYR A 79 -0.79 -29.89 9.35
N ALA A 80 -1.66 -30.90 9.48
CA ALA A 80 -2.74 -30.99 10.45
C ALA A 80 -2.35 -30.55 11.87
N ASP A 81 -1.26 -31.05 12.39
CA ASP A 81 -0.83 -30.82 13.78
C ASP A 81 0.14 -29.64 13.94
N GLN A 82 0.46 -28.94 12.84
CA GLN A 82 1.29 -27.74 12.90
C GLN A 82 0.46 -26.51 13.29
N PRO A 83 1.05 -25.55 14.00
CA PRO A 83 0.41 -24.26 14.27
C PRO A 83 0.04 -23.54 12.97
N PHE A 84 -1.22 -23.14 12.85
CA PHE A 84 -1.70 -22.27 11.77
C PHE A 84 -1.76 -20.82 12.23
N ILE A 85 -2.37 -20.56 13.42
CA ILE A 85 -2.51 -19.21 13.98
C ILE A 85 -1.94 -19.21 15.39
N LYS A 86 -1.11 -18.22 15.70
CA LYS A 86 -0.74 -17.81 17.05
C LYS A 86 -1.34 -16.44 17.33
N PHE A 87 -2.02 -16.29 18.44
CA PHE A 87 -2.65 -15.03 18.84
C PHE A 87 -2.61 -14.90 20.36
N GLN A 88 -1.83 -14.00 20.90
CA GLN A 88 -1.55 -13.95 22.33
C GLN A 88 -1.10 -15.34 22.84
N ASP A 89 -1.70 -15.86 23.89
CA ASP A 89 -1.38 -17.18 24.47
C ASP A 89 -2.09 -18.35 23.74
N GLU A 90 -2.94 -18.04 22.74
CA GLU A 90 -3.68 -19.06 21.97
C GLU A 90 -2.85 -19.53 20.76
N THR A 91 -2.86 -20.84 20.55
CA THR A 91 -2.32 -21.47 19.34
C THR A 91 -3.37 -22.39 18.74
N VAL A 92 -3.72 -22.15 17.48
CA VAL A 92 -4.68 -22.96 16.72
C VAL A 92 -3.93 -23.74 15.64
N SER A 93 -4.03 -25.08 15.65
CA SER A 93 -3.45 -25.93 14.61
C SER A 93 -4.21 -25.83 13.28
N TYR A 94 -3.61 -26.30 12.20
CA TYR A 94 -4.27 -26.36 10.90
C TYR A 94 -5.52 -27.26 10.92
N ARG A 95 -5.52 -28.33 11.72
CA ARG A 95 -6.67 -29.24 11.91
C ARG A 95 -7.80 -28.51 12.60
N GLU A 96 -7.56 -27.94 13.78
CA GLU A 96 -8.56 -27.21 14.57
C GLU A 96 -9.13 -26.02 13.77
N ALA A 97 -8.27 -25.31 13.06
CA ALA A 97 -8.69 -24.22 12.18
C ALA A 97 -9.65 -24.69 11.08
N ASN A 98 -9.35 -25.82 10.43
CA ASN A 98 -10.22 -26.37 9.41
C ASN A 98 -11.56 -26.86 9.97
N GLU A 99 -11.53 -27.55 11.09
CA GLU A 99 -12.74 -28.02 11.77
C GLU A 99 -13.64 -26.86 12.20
N THR A 100 -13.06 -25.81 12.82
CA THR A 100 -13.81 -24.61 13.21
C THR A 100 -14.36 -23.87 12.00
N ALA A 101 -13.58 -23.69 10.94
CA ALA A 101 -14.07 -23.08 9.70
C ALA A 101 -15.20 -23.91 9.06
N ASN A 102 -15.16 -25.23 9.13
CA ASN A 102 -16.23 -26.10 8.64
C ASN A 102 -17.50 -25.96 9.49
N ARG A 103 -17.39 -25.86 10.82
CA ARG A 103 -18.52 -25.61 11.71
C ARG A 103 -19.18 -24.26 11.41
N TYR A 104 -18.39 -23.18 11.24
CA TYR A 104 -18.91 -21.89 10.82
C TYR A 104 -19.58 -21.96 9.45
N ALA A 105 -18.98 -22.67 8.48
CA ALA A 105 -19.58 -22.86 7.17
C ALA A 105 -20.92 -23.60 7.25
N ALA A 106 -21.05 -24.60 8.12
CA ALA A 106 -22.31 -25.33 8.33
C ALA A 106 -23.40 -24.41 8.91
N VAL A 107 -23.07 -23.57 9.89
CA VAL A 107 -24.02 -22.58 10.46
C VAL A 107 -24.47 -21.58 9.40
N LEU A 108 -23.54 -21.04 8.59
CA LEU A 108 -23.87 -20.12 7.51
C LEU A 108 -24.73 -20.79 6.43
N ALA A 109 -24.41 -22.03 6.05
CA ALA A 109 -25.20 -22.79 5.08
C ALA A 109 -26.62 -23.07 5.58
N ALA A 110 -26.81 -23.38 6.89
CA ALA A 110 -28.11 -23.55 7.50
C ALA A 110 -28.96 -22.26 7.48
N ARG A 111 -28.31 -21.09 7.38
CA ARG A 111 -28.96 -19.78 7.18
C ARG A 111 -29.12 -19.40 5.71
N GLY A 112 -28.92 -20.34 4.80
CA GLY A 112 -29.12 -20.15 3.36
C GLY A 112 -27.94 -19.50 2.63
N VAL A 113 -26.77 -19.33 3.27
CA VAL A 113 -25.59 -18.80 2.60
C VAL A 113 -24.99 -19.86 1.68
N GLY A 114 -24.86 -19.53 0.41
CA GLY A 114 -24.30 -20.39 -0.64
C GLY A 114 -23.35 -19.65 -1.58
N ARG A 115 -23.07 -20.27 -2.70
CA ARG A 115 -22.13 -19.72 -3.71
C ARG A 115 -22.63 -18.39 -4.27
N GLY A 116 -21.79 -17.37 -4.17
CA GLY A 116 -22.05 -16.02 -4.68
C GLY A 116 -22.77 -15.10 -3.69
N ASP A 117 -23.30 -15.63 -2.59
CA ASP A 117 -23.87 -14.81 -1.52
C ASP A 117 -22.80 -14.01 -0.79
N VAL A 118 -23.19 -12.89 -0.18
CA VAL A 118 -22.27 -12.00 0.53
C VAL A 118 -22.50 -12.13 2.04
N VAL A 119 -21.41 -12.37 2.76
CA VAL A 119 -21.37 -12.32 4.24
C VAL A 119 -20.54 -11.11 4.65
N GLY A 120 -21.16 -10.15 5.31
CA GLY A 120 -20.45 -9.03 5.94
C GLY A 120 -19.64 -9.51 7.14
N VAL A 121 -18.37 -9.11 7.24
CA VAL A 121 -17.48 -9.45 8.34
C VAL A 121 -16.99 -8.18 9.00
N MET A 122 -17.37 -7.94 10.25
CA MET A 122 -16.99 -6.77 11.04
C MET A 122 -16.37 -7.21 12.37
N LEU A 123 -15.13 -7.73 12.28
CA LEU A 123 -14.38 -8.27 13.40
C LEU A 123 -13.01 -7.61 13.54
N LYS A 124 -12.54 -7.46 14.76
CA LYS A 124 -11.16 -7.09 15.07
C LYS A 124 -10.23 -8.26 14.74
N ASN A 125 -8.92 -8.00 14.69
CA ASN A 125 -7.93 -9.05 14.46
C ASN A 125 -8.05 -10.14 15.53
N SER A 126 -8.38 -11.35 15.11
CA SER A 126 -8.53 -12.53 15.97
C SER A 126 -8.47 -13.81 15.12
N PRO A 127 -8.22 -14.98 15.72
CA PRO A 127 -8.38 -16.26 15.03
C PRO A 127 -9.79 -16.42 14.43
N ARG A 128 -10.84 -16.01 15.15
CA ARG A 128 -12.25 -16.06 14.69
C ARG A 128 -12.42 -15.33 13.34
N ALA A 129 -11.82 -14.14 13.18
CA ALA A 129 -11.93 -13.38 11.93
C ALA A 129 -11.29 -14.14 10.75
N VAL A 130 -10.13 -14.76 10.94
CA VAL A 130 -9.47 -15.59 9.92
C VAL A 130 -10.30 -16.82 9.60
N LEU A 131 -10.83 -17.51 10.61
CA LEU A 131 -11.59 -18.74 10.44
C LEU A 131 -12.94 -18.49 9.78
N LEU A 132 -13.62 -17.38 10.13
CA LEU A 132 -14.88 -16.98 9.51
C LEU A 132 -14.69 -16.66 8.01
N MET A 133 -13.69 -15.86 7.66
CA MET A 133 -13.46 -15.58 6.24
C MET A 133 -13.13 -16.86 5.44
N LEU A 134 -12.40 -17.82 6.05
CA LEU A 134 -12.11 -19.12 5.42
C LEU A 134 -13.39 -19.97 5.30
N ALA A 135 -14.28 -19.93 6.28
CA ALA A 135 -15.58 -20.59 6.21
C ALA A 135 -16.44 -20.06 5.05
N VAL A 136 -16.52 -18.74 4.91
CA VAL A 136 -17.27 -18.09 3.84
C VAL A 136 -16.75 -18.51 2.46
N VAL A 137 -15.44 -18.44 2.24
CA VAL A 137 -14.86 -18.80 0.92
C VAL A 137 -14.89 -20.31 0.65
N LYS A 138 -15.01 -21.18 1.67
CA LYS A 138 -15.25 -22.62 1.49
C LYS A 138 -16.64 -22.90 0.92
N LEU A 139 -17.63 -22.08 1.25
CA LEU A 139 -18.98 -22.15 0.65
C LEU A 139 -19.03 -21.59 -0.76
N GLY A 140 -17.95 -20.95 -1.25
CA GLY A 140 -17.96 -20.17 -2.49
C GLY A 140 -18.75 -18.86 -2.36
N ALA A 141 -19.03 -18.45 -1.13
CA ALA A 141 -19.59 -17.15 -0.80
C ALA A 141 -18.48 -16.07 -0.74
N ILE A 142 -18.89 -14.82 -0.62
CA ILE A 142 -18.02 -13.64 -0.67
C ILE A 142 -17.95 -13.01 0.72
N ALA A 143 -16.76 -12.89 1.30
CA ALA A 143 -16.60 -12.16 2.56
C ALA A 143 -16.44 -10.66 2.28
N GLY A 144 -17.39 -9.86 2.74
CA GLY A 144 -17.35 -8.40 2.70
C GLY A 144 -16.64 -7.87 3.95
N MET A 145 -15.37 -7.50 3.81
CA MET A 145 -14.49 -7.15 4.93
C MET A 145 -14.70 -5.69 5.34
N LEU A 146 -15.51 -5.46 6.38
CA LEU A 146 -15.82 -4.13 6.88
C LEU A 146 -14.72 -3.61 7.82
N ASN A 147 -14.40 -2.33 7.66
CA ASN A 147 -13.50 -1.65 8.59
C ASN A 147 -14.25 -1.34 9.91
N TYR A 148 -13.86 -2.00 10.98
CA TYR A 148 -14.50 -1.87 12.31
C TYR A 148 -14.30 -0.49 12.98
N HIS A 149 -13.51 0.40 12.38
CA HIS A 149 -13.40 1.81 12.80
C HIS A 149 -14.43 2.73 12.14
N GLN A 150 -15.15 2.27 11.10
CA GLN A 150 -16.18 3.08 10.46
C GLN A 150 -17.37 3.32 11.38
N ARG A 151 -17.99 4.50 11.25
CA ARG A 151 -19.15 4.93 12.02
C ARG A 151 -20.12 5.71 11.14
N GLY A 152 -21.37 5.86 11.59
CA GLY A 152 -22.39 6.71 10.96
C GLY A 152 -22.56 6.47 9.47
N ASN A 153 -22.70 7.53 8.69
CA ASN A 153 -22.97 7.49 7.24
C ASN A 153 -21.91 6.70 6.43
N VAL A 154 -20.66 6.69 6.88
CA VAL A 154 -19.58 5.93 6.18
C VAL A 154 -19.78 4.43 6.36
N LEU A 155 -20.19 4.01 7.56
CA LEU A 155 -20.51 2.61 7.85
C LEU A 155 -21.79 2.19 7.13
N GLU A 156 -22.86 2.99 7.19
CA GLU A 156 -24.10 2.77 6.46
C GLU A 156 -23.85 2.57 4.97
N HIS A 157 -23.06 3.47 4.35
CA HIS A 157 -22.68 3.37 2.96
C HIS A 157 -21.92 2.08 2.64
N SER A 158 -20.95 1.71 3.47
CA SER A 158 -20.15 0.50 3.26
C SER A 158 -21.00 -0.77 3.34
N ILE A 159 -21.90 -0.84 4.32
CA ILE A 159 -22.86 -1.96 4.46
C ILE A 159 -23.80 -2.00 3.26
N GLY A 160 -24.31 -0.85 2.84
CA GLY A 160 -25.20 -0.76 1.66
C GLY A 160 -24.53 -1.27 0.38
N LEU A 161 -23.23 -1.01 0.18
CA LEU A 161 -22.47 -1.52 -0.96
C LEU A 161 -22.29 -3.04 -0.95
N LEU A 162 -22.27 -3.68 0.22
CA LEU A 162 -22.15 -5.14 0.31
C LEU A 162 -23.44 -5.85 -0.11
N ASN A 163 -24.59 -5.29 0.20
CA ASN A 163 -25.89 -5.97 0.07
C ASN A 163 -25.81 -7.40 0.63
N ALA A 164 -25.30 -7.51 1.87
CA ALA A 164 -24.97 -8.78 2.49
C ALA A 164 -26.21 -9.55 2.90
N ASN A 165 -26.21 -10.88 2.72
CA ASN A 165 -27.25 -11.78 3.18
C ASN A 165 -27.24 -11.90 4.72
N VAL A 166 -26.03 -11.96 5.30
CA VAL A 166 -25.79 -12.04 6.74
C VAL A 166 -24.62 -11.14 7.10
N LEU A 167 -24.66 -10.46 8.23
CA LEU A 167 -23.56 -9.73 8.83
C LEU A 167 -23.10 -10.43 10.12
N ILE A 168 -21.82 -10.76 10.20
CA ILE A 168 -21.19 -11.29 11.41
C ILE A 168 -20.29 -10.20 12.00
N GLY A 169 -20.50 -9.89 13.28
CA GLY A 169 -19.74 -8.84 13.98
C GLY A 169 -19.49 -9.16 15.44
N GLU A 170 -18.57 -8.44 16.06
CA GLU A 170 -18.50 -8.38 17.52
C GLU A 170 -19.72 -7.60 18.03
N GLU A 171 -20.20 -7.90 19.22
CA GLU A 171 -21.45 -7.35 19.78
C GLU A 171 -21.40 -5.82 19.88
N ASP A 172 -20.27 -5.26 20.31
CA ASP A 172 -20.04 -3.81 20.37
C ASP A 172 -20.05 -3.15 18.99
N LEU A 173 -19.56 -3.85 17.96
CA LEU A 173 -19.55 -3.36 16.59
C LEU A 173 -20.93 -3.49 15.91
N LEU A 174 -21.72 -4.50 16.26
CA LEU A 174 -23.12 -4.62 15.80
C LEU A 174 -24.00 -3.48 16.33
N ALA A 175 -23.76 -3.02 17.56
CA ALA A 175 -24.43 -1.82 18.09
C ALA A 175 -24.10 -0.56 17.26
N GLU A 176 -22.87 -0.43 16.75
CA GLU A 176 -22.48 0.67 15.85
C GLU A 176 -23.17 0.55 14.47
N VAL A 177 -23.37 -0.68 13.98
CA VAL A 177 -24.13 -0.93 12.74
C VAL A 177 -25.58 -0.46 12.91
N GLU A 178 -26.23 -0.80 14.02
CA GLU A 178 -27.60 -0.36 14.32
C GLU A 178 -27.66 1.17 14.45
N ALA A 179 -26.73 1.77 15.20
CA ALA A 179 -26.64 3.22 15.38
C ALA A 179 -26.39 3.98 14.06
N SER A 180 -25.76 3.35 13.06
CA SER A 180 -25.53 3.93 11.74
C SER A 180 -26.77 4.04 10.86
N GLY A 181 -27.86 3.33 11.22
CA GLY A 181 -29.08 3.23 10.42
C GLY A 181 -28.97 2.29 9.21
N ALA A 182 -27.87 1.55 9.09
CA ALA A 182 -27.67 0.59 8.00
C ALA A 182 -28.72 -0.55 8.07
N LYS A 183 -29.27 -0.91 6.92
CA LYS A 183 -30.21 -2.03 6.82
C LYS A 183 -29.43 -3.32 6.55
N VAL A 184 -29.57 -4.28 7.45
CA VAL A 184 -28.99 -5.62 7.33
C VAL A 184 -30.13 -6.63 7.36
N ALA A 185 -30.08 -7.62 6.47
CA ALA A 185 -31.15 -8.63 6.38
C ALA A 185 -31.14 -9.58 7.60
N ASP A 186 -29.96 -10.02 8.02
CA ASP A 186 -29.71 -10.85 9.19
C ASP A 186 -28.35 -10.48 9.78
N SER A 187 -28.22 -10.47 11.12
CA SER A 187 -26.96 -10.21 11.81
C SER A 187 -26.78 -11.16 12.99
N ILE A 188 -25.56 -11.61 13.19
CA ILE A 188 -25.22 -12.55 14.26
C ILE A 188 -23.96 -12.03 14.96
N GLY A 189 -23.98 -12.00 16.30
CA GLY A 189 -22.80 -11.79 17.12
C GLY A 189 -21.81 -12.96 16.97
N VAL A 190 -20.52 -12.67 17.00
CA VAL A 190 -19.51 -13.72 16.84
C VAL A 190 -19.56 -14.75 17.97
N ASP A 191 -19.93 -14.38 19.21
CA ASP A 191 -20.11 -15.29 20.33
C ASP A 191 -21.35 -16.19 20.14
N GLU A 192 -22.38 -15.68 19.47
CA GLU A 192 -23.53 -16.51 19.08
C GLU A 192 -23.13 -17.48 17.96
N LEU A 193 -22.35 -17.04 16.99
CA LEU A 193 -21.83 -17.93 15.95
C LEU A 193 -21.04 -19.09 16.56
N ASP A 194 -20.19 -18.83 17.55
CA ASP A 194 -19.42 -19.86 18.27
C ASP A 194 -20.35 -20.86 18.97
N ARG A 195 -21.39 -20.37 19.65
CA ARG A 195 -22.39 -21.26 20.32
C ARG A 195 -23.14 -22.15 19.32
N LEU A 196 -23.56 -21.60 18.20
CA LEU A 196 -24.24 -22.35 17.14
C LEU A 196 -23.30 -23.35 16.45
N ALA A 197 -22.00 -23.02 16.37
CA ALA A 197 -20.98 -23.86 15.76
C ALA A 197 -20.52 -25.01 16.67
N ALA A 198 -20.77 -24.97 17.98
CA ALA A 198 -20.24 -25.94 18.93
C ALA A 198 -20.57 -27.41 18.54
N ASP A 199 -21.80 -27.65 18.11
CA ASP A 199 -22.30 -29.00 17.73
C ASP A 199 -22.44 -29.18 16.21
N ALA A 200 -21.95 -28.19 15.40
CA ALA A 200 -22.03 -28.24 13.94
C ALA A 200 -21.02 -29.25 13.35
N PRO A 201 -21.29 -29.79 12.16
CA PRO A 201 -20.40 -30.75 11.49
C PRO A 201 -19.01 -30.17 11.21
N THR A 202 -17.98 -31.01 11.35
CA THR A 202 -16.57 -30.69 11.06
C THR A 202 -16.12 -31.11 9.66
N ASP A 203 -16.99 -31.75 8.89
CA ASP A 203 -16.69 -32.19 7.54
C ASP A 203 -16.56 -31.00 6.58
N ASN A 204 -15.64 -31.14 5.60
CA ASN A 204 -15.46 -30.12 4.59
C ASN A 204 -16.72 -29.98 3.72
N PRO A 205 -17.22 -28.75 3.48
CA PRO A 205 -18.36 -28.54 2.61
C PRO A 205 -18.11 -29.08 1.20
N ALA A 206 -19.00 -29.91 0.68
CA ALA A 206 -18.86 -30.53 -0.63
C ALA A 206 -18.69 -29.50 -1.77
N VAL A 207 -19.34 -28.33 -1.63
CA VAL A 207 -19.27 -27.22 -2.59
C VAL A 207 -17.86 -26.68 -2.78
N THR A 208 -16.97 -26.76 -1.76
CA THR A 208 -15.58 -26.25 -1.82
C THR A 208 -14.82 -26.77 -3.04
N SER A 209 -15.04 -28.02 -3.44
CA SER A 209 -14.38 -28.67 -4.58
C SER A 209 -14.89 -28.17 -5.94
N SER A 210 -16.01 -27.46 -5.99
CA SER A 210 -16.65 -26.96 -7.21
C SER A 210 -16.45 -25.45 -7.44
N VAL A 211 -15.92 -24.73 -6.45
CA VAL A 211 -15.64 -23.29 -6.55
C VAL A 211 -14.55 -23.05 -7.59
N LEU A 212 -14.78 -22.08 -8.48
CA LEU A 212 -13.86 -21.74 -9.55
C LEU A 212 -12.89 -20.62 -9.12
N ALA A 213 -11.70 -20.65 -9.67
CA ALA A 213 -10.70 -19.59 -9.40
C ALA A 213 -11.23 -18.18 -9.75
N LYS A 214 -12.03 -18.02 -10.79
CA LYS A 214 -12.63 -16.75 -11.19
C LYS A 214 -13.75 -16.25 -10.27
N ASP A 215 -14.28 -17.10 -9.38
CA ASP A 215 -15.35 -16.68 -8.49
C ASP A 215 -14.85 -15.60 -7.53
N LYS A 216 -15.73 -14.71 -7.13
CA LYS A 216 -15.42 -13.66 -6.16
C LYS A 216 -15.22 -14.29 -4.78
N ALA A 217 -14.23 -13.82 -4.03
CA ALA A 217 -13.90 -14.30 -2.69
C ALA A 217 -14.08 -13.21 -1.64
N PHE A 218 -13.65 -11.99 -1.94
CA PHE A 218 -13.70 -10.88 -0.99
C PHE A 218 -14.17 -9.60 -1.67
N TYR A 219 -14.87 -8.76 -0.88
CA TYR A 219 -15.03 -7.34 -1.12
C TYR A 219 -14.18 -6.59 -0.09
N ILE A 220 -13.26 -5.75 -0.57
CA ILE A 220 -12.30 -5.01 0.25
C ILE A 220 -12.47 -3.53 -0.02
N PHE A 221 -12.70 -2.76 1.07
CA PHE A 221 -12.95 -1.34 0.94
C PHE A 221 -11.66 -0.54 0.78
N THR A 222 -11.69 0.38 -0.17
CA THR A 222 -10.62 1.35 -0.42
C THR A 222 -11.14 2.76 -0.23
N SER A 223 -10.29 3.66 0.26
CA SER A 223 -10.62 5.08 0.33
C SER A 223 -10.78 5.62 -1.09
N GLY A 224 -12.00 5.99 -1.46
CA GLY A 224 -12.26 6.65 -2.74
C GLY A 224 -11.70 8.07 -2.77
N THR A 225 -11.27 8.54 -3.94
CA THR A 225 -10.88 9.95 -4.17
C THR A 225 -12.01 10.94 -3.87
N THR A 226 -13.25 10.48 -3.78
CA THR A 226 -14.46 11.25 -3.46
C THR A 226 -14.80 11.26 -1.97
N GLY A 227 -13.99 10.64 -1.10
CA GLY A 227 -14.18 10.56 0.34
C GLY A 227 -15.00 9.36 0.83
N MET A 228 -15.90 8.80 0.01
CA MET A 228 -16.67 7.60 0.38
C MET A 228 -15.97 6.31 -0.08
N PRO A 229 -15.97 5.24 0.75
CA PRO A 229 -15.34 3.98 0.42
C PRO A 229 -15.93 3.33 -0.83
N LYS A 230 -15.08 2.61 -1.59
CA LYS A 230 -15.47 1.76 -2.71
C LYS A 230 -15.10 0.33 -2.40
N ALA A 231 -15.99 -0.61 -2.73
CA ALA A 231 -15.73 -2.03 -2.56
C ALA A 231 -15.02 -2.60 -3.79
N SER A 232 -13.74 -2.93 -3.65
CA SER A 232 -12.97 -3.61 -4.71
C SER A 232 -13.22 -5.11 -4.67
N VAL A 233 -13.27 -5.73 -5.84
CA VAL A 233 -13.51 -7.17 -6.00
C VAL A 233 -12.20 -7.92 -5.98
N MET A 234 -12.06 -8.90 -5.08
CA MET A 234 -10.96 -9.86 -5.04
C MET A 234 -11.50 -11.25 -5.39
N THR A 235 -11.04 -11.82 -6.52
CA THR A 235 -11.36 -13.19 -6.89
C THR A 235 -10.40 -14.20 -6.25
N HIS A 236 -10.81 -15.46 -6.15
CA HIS A 236 -9.90 -16.54 -5.75
C HIS A 236 -8.65 -16.58 -6.64
N TYR A 237 -8.80 -16.32 -7.93
CA TYR A 237 -7.70 -16.29 -8.90
C TYR A 237 -6.62 -15.27 -8.54
N ARG A 238 -7.02 -14.03 -8.26
CA ARG A 238 -6.08 -12.98 -7.87
C ARG A 238 -5.37 -13.30 -6.55
N TRP A 239 -6.12 -13.83 -5.58
CA TRP A 239 -5.59 -14.20 -4.28
C TRP A 239 -4.60 -15.39 -4.36
N LEU A 240 -4.87 -16.40 -5.20
CA LEU A 240 -3.96 -17.52 -5.45
C LEU A 240 -2.66 -17.05 -6.13
N ARG A 241 -2.72 -16.04 -7.00
CA ARG A 241 -1.52 -15.42 -7.56
C ARG A 241 -0.71 -14.66 -6.52
N ALA A 242 -1.37 -14.00 -5.57
CA ALA A 242 -0.70 -13.37 -4.42
C ALA A 242 0.03 -14.41 -3.56
N LEU A 243 -0.59 -15.55 -3.29
CA LEU A 243 0.04 -16.70 -2.61
C LEU A 243 1.36 -17.11 -3.26
N ALA A 244 1.39 -17.24 -4.58
CA ALA A 244 2.60 -17.58 -5.32
C ALA A 244 3.63 -16.44 -5.32
N GLY A 245 3.17 -15.21 -5.59
CA GLY A 245 4.02 -14.03 -5.72
C GLY A 245 4.66 -13.60 -4.42
N PHE A 246 3.91 -13.48 -3.35
CA PHE A 246 4.42 -12.98 -2.07
C PHE A 246 5.01 -14.10 -1.21
N GLY A 247 4.28 -15.18 -0.99
CA GLY A 247 4.72 -16.26 -0.09
C GLY A 247 5.89 -17.06 -0.64
N ALA A 248 5.71 -17.64 -1.84
CA ALA A 248 6.70 -18.56 -2.42
C ALA A 248 7.88 -17.85 -3.11
N LEU A 249 7.61 -16.83 -3.95
CA LEU A 249 8.66 -16.13 -4.69
C LEU A 249 9.28 -14.98 -3.89
N GLY A 250 8.46 -14.11 -3.32
CA GLY A 250 8.88 -12.91 -2.61
C GLY A 250 9.58 -13.26 -1.30
N MET A 251 8.84 -13.69 -0.30
CA MET A 251 9.37 -13.99 1.04
C MET A 251 10.09 -15.34 1.12
N ARG A 252 9.76 -16.28 0.25
CA ARG A 252 10.29 -17.67 0.27
C ARG A 252 10.09 -18.32 1.65
N LEU A 253 8.84 -18.24 2.15
CA LEU A 253 8.49 -18.85 3.42
C LEU A 253 8.53 -20.38 3.33
N LYS A 254 8.88 -21.00 4.45
CA LYS A 254 8.86 -22.45 4.68
C LYS A 254 7.77 -22.77 5.70
N SER A 255 7.37 -24.04 5.78
CA SER A 255 6.39 -24.47 6.79
C SER A 255 6.87 -24.33 8.23
N SER A 256 8.18 -24.16 8.45
CA SER A 256 8.77 -23.87 9.76
C SER A 256 8.80 -22.38 10.11
N ASP A 257 8.42 -21.50 9.19
CA ASP A 257 8.42 -20.06 9.43
C ASP A 257 7.17 -19.61 10.19
N THR A 258 7.33 -18.55 10.97
CA THR A 258 6.23 -17.81 11.58
C THR A 258 6.22 -16.39 11.01
N LEU A 259 5.11 -16.00 10.40
CA LEU A 259 4.89 -14.67 9.83
C LEU A 259 4.07 -13.82 10.79
N TYR A 260 4.68 -12.79 11.35
CA TYR A 260 3.98 -11.83 12.20
C TYR A 260 3.24 -10.78 11.38
N CYS A 261 1.99 -10.51 11.75
CA CYS A 261 1.14 -9.51 11.10
C CYS A 261 0.26 -8.79 12.14
N CYS A 262 0.51 -7.51 12.37
CA CYS A 262 -0.31 -6.63 13.20
C CYS A 262 -1.25 -5.73 12.39
N LEU A 263 -1.26 -5.86 11.06
CA LEU A 263 -2.13 -5.07 10.19
C LEU A 263 -3.57 -5.59 10.24
N PRO A 264 -4.57 -4.71 10.05
CA PRO A 264 -5.98 -5.10 10.09
C PRO A 264 -6.35 -6.09 8.97
N LEU A 265 -7.09 -7.15 9.34
CA LEU A 265 -7.53 -8.20 8.41
C LEU A 265 -8.52 -7.72 7.34
N TYR A 266 -9.16 -6.56 7.52
CA TYR A 266 -10.01 -5.97 6.48
C TYR A 266 -9.23 -5.26 5.36
N HIS A 267 -7.89 -5.22 5.45
CA HIS A 267 -7.00 -4.70 4.40
C HIS A 267 -6.21 -5.80 3.69
N ASN A 268 -5.89 -5.54 2.42
CA ASN A 268 -5.19 -6.48 1.56
C ASN A 268 -3.83 -6.95 2.07
N ASN A 269 -3.07 -6.11 2.77
CA ASN A 269 -1.76 -6.51 3.28
C ASN A 269 -1.87 -7.67 4.29
N ALA A 270 -2.82 -7.63 5.21
CA ALA A 270 -3.08 -8.75 6.10
C ALA A 270 -3.84 -9.87 5.39
N LEU A 271 -5.03 -9.55 4.82
CA LEU A 271 -5.92 -10.54 4.24
C LEU A 271 -5.31 -11.28 3.05
N THR A 272 -4.68 -10.54 2.14
CA THR A 272 -4.18 -11.11 0.89
C THR A 272 -2.70 -11.45 1.01
N VAL A 273 -1.83 -10.53 1.48
CA VAL A 273 -0.38 -10.81 1.48
C VAL A 273 0.00 -11.75 2.62
N ALA A 274 -0.39 -11.47 3.88
CA ALA A 274 0.02 -12.31 5.01
C ALA A 274 -0.67 -13.69 4.97
N VAL A 275 -2.01 -13.72 4.94
CA VAL A 275 -2.75 -15.00 5.00
C VAL A 275 -2.46 -15.89 3.80
N SER A 276 -2.37 -15.30 2.57
CA SER A 276 -2.05 -16.11 1.40
C SER A 276 -0.65 -16.72 1.46
N SER A 277 0.33 -15.96 1.95
CA SER A 277 1.71 -16.42 2.07
C SER A 277 1.84 -17.59 3.04
N VAL A 278 1.13 -17.51 4.17
CA VAL A 278 1.07 -18.59 5.17
C VAL A 278 0.40 -19.84 4.59
N LEU A 279 -0.78 -19.70 4.00
CA LEU A 279 -1.49 -20.82 3.39
C LEU A 279 -0.72 -21.44 2.21
N GLY A 280 0.00 -20.63 1.44
CA GLY A 280 0.79 -21.11 0.31
C GLY A 280 1.92 -22.03 0.71
N THR A 281 2.49 -21.83 1.88
CA THR A 281 3.73 -22.46 2.33
C THR A 281 3.55 -23.45 3.47
N GLY A 282 2.42 -23.40 4.17
CA GLY A 282 2.17 -24.18 5.39
C GLY A 282 2.82 -23.56 6.64
N ALA A 283 3.20 -22.30 6.58
CA ALA A 283 3.78 -21.53 7.68
C ALA A 283 2.73 -21.21 8.77
N THR A 284 3.18 -20.58 9.86
CA THR A 284 2.32 -20.10 10.95
C THR A 284 2.05 -18.60 10.79
N LEU A 285 0.82 -18.15 11.00
CA LEU A 285 0.44 -16.74 11.13
C LEU A 285 0.48 -16.36 12.61
N ALA A 286 1.42 -15.49 13.00
CA ALA A 286 1.36 -14.82 14.29
C ALA A 286 0.59 -13.50 14.12
N LEU A 287 -0.59 -13.43 14.70
CA LEU A 287 -1.51 -12.30 14.50
C LEU A 287 -1.44 -11.35 15.70
N GLY A 288 -1.05 -10.10 15.47
CA GLY A 288 -1.13 -9.04 16.47
C GLY A 288 -2.55 -8.45 16.53
N LYS A 289 -3.01 -8.03 17.72
CA LYS A 289 -4.29 -7.31 17.87
C LYS A 289 -4.32 -6.03 17.06
N SER A 290 -3.25 -5.25 17.17
CA SER A 290 -3.04 -3.98 16.48
C SER A 290 -1.55 -3.64 16.53
N PHE A 291 -1.13 -2.68 15.72
CA PHE A 291 0.24 -2.18 15.77
C PHE A 291 0.51 -1.38 17.07
N SER A 292 1.66 -1.62 17.69
CA SER A 292 2.21 -0.84 18.79
C SER A 292 3.72 -0.74 18.61
N ALA A 293 4.24 0.45 18.33
CA ALA A 293 5.66 0.65 18.07
C ALA A 293 6.54 0.20 19.26
N SER A 294 6.09 0.44 20.48
CA SER A 294 6.84 0.09 21.71
C SER A 294 6.87 -1.41 22.00
N ARG A 295 5.84 -2.18 21.60
CA ARG A 295 5.70 -3.63 21.86
C ARG A 295 6.02 -4.50 20.65
N PHE A 296 6.22 -3.92 19.49
CA PHE A 296 6.36 -4.66 18.22
C PHE A 296 7.42 -5.76 18.28
N TRP A 297 8.62 -5.41 18.72
CA TRP A 297 9.72 -6.37 18.79
C TRP A 297 9.52 -7.41 19.89
N ASP A 298 8.88 -7.04 21.01
CA ASP A 298 8.55 -7.98 22.08
C ASP A 298 7.55 -9.05 21.55
N GLU A 299 6.50 -8.64 20.81
CA GLU A 299 5.55 -9.57 20.19
C GLU A 299 6.22 -10.43 19.09
N VAL A 300 7.12 -9.85 18.28
CA VAL A 300 7.90 -10.60 17.26
C VAL A 300 8.75 -11.69 17.92
N ILE A 301 9.40 -11.38 19.06
CA ILE A 301 10.24 -12.32 19.81
C ILE A 301 9.38 -13.40 20.48
N GLU A 302 8.30 -13.01 21.16
CA GLU A 302 7.36 -13.90 21.86
C GLU A 302 6.80 -14.96 20.94
N HIS A 303 6.37 -14.56 19.75
CA HIS A 303 5.84 -15.48 18.75
C HIS A 303 6.92 -16.24 17.97
N GLN A 304 8.21 -15.98 18.24
CA GLN A 304 9.35 -16.54 17.49
C GLN A 304 9.23 -16.29 15.99
N ALA A 305 8.79 -15.08 15.62
CA ALA A 305 8.57 -14.73 14.22
C ALA A 305 9.88 -14.68 13.43
N THR A 306 9.86 -15.28 12.24
CA THR A 306 10.98 -15.32 11.29
C THR A 306 10.75 -14.37 10.11
N ALA A 307 9.54 -13.83 10.02
CA ALA A 307 9.12 -12.85 9.03
C ALA A 307 8.05 -11.91 9.61
N PHE A 308 7.89 -10.72 9.04
CA PHE A 308 6.73 -9.88 9.33
C PHE A 308 6.27 -9.08 8.12
N ILE A 309 4.98 -8.65 8.17
CA ILE A 309 4.37 -7.76 7.18
C ILE A 309 4.39 -6.33 7.70
N TYR A 310 4.76 -5.38 6.84
CA TYR A 310 4.79 -3.96 7.17
C TYR A 310 4.06 -3.08 6.13
N ILE A 311 3.81 -1.86 6.53
CA ILE A 311 3.63 -0.69 5.67
C ILE A 311 4.70 0.33 6.04
N GLY A 312 5.04 1.24 5.13
CA GLY A 312 6.20 2.13 5.32
C GLY A 312 6.17 2.95 6.59
N GLU A 313 4.98 3.35 7.04
CA GLU A 313 4.77 4.09 8.29
C GLU A 313 5.19 3.27 9.53
N ILE A 314 4.91 1.97 9.56
CA ILE A 314 5.39 1.08 10.63
C ILE A 314 6.92 1.13 10.74
N CYS A 315 7.61 1.09 9.60
CA CYS A 315 9.07 1.16 9.60
C CYS A 315 9.59 2.49 10.16
N ALA A 316 8.94 3.59 9.83
CA ALA A 316 9.27 4.91 10.37
C ALA A 316 9.02 4.98 11.89
N TYR A 317 7.84 4.52 12.35
CA TYR A 317 7.52 4.49 13.78
C TYR A 317 8.47 3.61 14.60
N LEU A 318 8.96 2.50 14.04
CA LEU A 318 9.94 1.65 14.70
C LEU A 318 11.32 2.33 14.80
N LEU A 319 11.72 3.07 13.76
CA LEU A 319 12.97 3.86 13.79
C LEU A 319 12.92 4.99 14.82
N ASN A 320 11.76 5.62 15.00
CA ASN A 320 11.58 6.70 15.96
C ASN A 320 11.57 6.19 17.42
N GLN A 321 11.48 4.87 17.66
CA GLN A 321 11.64 4.34 19.03
C GLN A 321 13.10 4.41 19.49
N PRO A 322 13.37 4.64 20.79
CA PRO A 322 14.70 4.50 21.36
C PRO A 322 15.29 3.12 21.04
N GLU A 323 16.59 3.07 20.79
CA GLU A 323 17.28 1.79 20.58
C GLU A 323 17.18 0.87 21.81
N LYS A 324 16.91 -0.40 21.56
CA LYS A 324 16.76 -1.43 22.59
C LYS A 324 17.57 -2.68 22.22
N PRO A 325 18.01 -3.49 23.20
CA PRO A 325 18.62 -4.79 22.91
C PRO A 325 17.73 -5.71 22.07
N THR A 326 16.41 -5.58 22.18
CA THR A 326 15.41 -6.33 21.40
C THR A 326 15.41 -5.98 19.90
N ASP A 327 15.98 -4.83 19.50
CA ASP A 327 16.10 -4.43 18.08
C ASP A 327 16.85 -5.47 17.24
N ARG A 328 17.71 -6.29 17.87
CA ARG A 328 18.47 -7.38 17.24
C ARG A 328 18.29 -8.74 17.91
N GLY A 329 17.43 -8.82 18.92
CA GLY A 329 17.16 -10.05 19.69
C GLY A 329 16.18 -11.02 19.03
N HIS A 330 15.78 -10.76 17.79
CA HIS A 330 14.77 -11.53 17.07
C HIS A 330 15.38 -12.47 15.99
N HIS A 331 14.54 -13.35 15.43
CA HIS A 331 14.93 -14.29 14.38
C HIS A 331 14.39 -13.92 12.98
N VAL A 332 13.99 -12.66 12.79
CA VAL A 332 13.44 -12.18 11.50
C VAL A 332 14.52 -12.22 10.42
N ARG A 333 14.25 -12.97 9.37
CA ARG A 333 15.13 -13.12 8.19
C ARG A 333 14.59 -12.42 6.94
N VAL A 334 13.28 -12.12 6.90
CA VAL A 334 12.64 -11.46 5.77
C VAL A 334 11.46 -10.61 6.25
N ILE A 335 11.31 -9.47 5.63
CA ILE A 335 10.13 -8.62 5.81
C ILE A 335 9.45 -8.41 4.46
N ALA A 336 8.13 -8.27 4.45
CA ALA A 336 7.39 -7.95 3.24
C ALA A 336 6.39 -6.83 3.48
N GLY A 337 6.34 -5.90 2.55
CA GLY A 337 5.44 -4.76 2.66
C GLY A 337 5.58 -3.80 1.50
N ASN A 338 4.97 -2.65 1.67
CA ASN A 338 5.03 -1.56 0.70
C ASN A 338 5.24 -0.22 1.40
N GLY A 339 6.02 0.64 0.76
CA GLY A 339 6.23 2.01 1.22
C GLY A 339 7.42 2.20 2.16
N LEU A 340 8.35 1.25 2.27
CA LEU A 340 9.64 1.48 2.94
C LEU A 340 10.41 2.54 2.13
N ARG A 341 10.44 3.74 2.66
CA ARG A 341 11.00 4.90 1.96
C ARG A 341 12.50 4.70 1.68
N PRO A 342 13.00 5.05 0.48
CA PRO A 342 14.42 4.96 0.16
C PRO A 342 15.34 5.70 1.13
N SER A 343 14.85 6.80 1.74
CA SER A 343 15.58 7.62 2.72
C SER A 343 15.90 6.90 4.02
N ILE A 344 15.02 6.02 4.48
CA ILE A 344 15.19 5.27 5.74
C ILE A 344 15.55 3.80 5.52
N TRP A 345 15.65 3.35 4.27
CA TRP A 345 15.89 1.94 3.92
C TRP A 345 17.16 1.37 4.55
N ASP A 346 18.28 2.07 4.37
CA ASP A 346 19.59 1.58 4.82
C ASP A 346 19.69 1.62 6.35
N GLU A 347 19.18 2.68 6.98
CA GLU A 347 19.13 2.81 8.43
C GLU A 347 18.26 1.72 9.06
N PHE A 348 17.04 1.51 8.55
CA PHE A 348 16.11 0.49 9.03
C PHE A 348 16.72 -0.91 8.95
N THR A 349 17.27 -1.26 7.80
CA THR A 349 17.86 -2.58 7.61
C THR A 349 19.10 -2.80 8.47
N ALA A 350 19.92 -1.78 8.68
CA ALA A 350 21.12 -1.85 9.53
C ALA A 350 20.77 -1.94 11.01
N ARG A 351 19.87 -1.08 11.53
CA ARG A 351 19.46 -1.07 12.93
C ARG A 351 18.85 -2.40 13.34
N PHE A 352 17.88 -2.89 12.59
CA PHE A 352 17.15 -4.12 12.91
C PHE A 352 17.74 -5.39 12.28
N ALA A 353 18.95 -5.34 11.74
CA ALA A 353 19.67 -6.47 11.14
C ALA A 353 18.81 -7.23 10.08
N ILE A 354 17.98 -6.54 9.31
CA ILE A 354 17.13 -7.12 8.29
C ILE A 354 17.95 -7.43 7.04
N THR A 355 18.07 -8.70 6.70
CA THR A 355 18.89 -9.15 5.55
C THR A 355 18.11 -9.22 4.25
N ARG A 356 16.77 -9.29 4.32
CA ARG A 356 15.92 -9.41 3.14
C ARG A 356 14.66 -8.57 3.26
N VAL A 357 14.46 -7.71 2.26
CA VAL A 357 13.26 -6.87 2.12
C VAL A 357 12.52 -7.28 0.85
N CYS A 358 11.34 -7.86 1.01
CA CYS A 358 10.42 -8.14 -0.08
C CYS A 358 9.46 -6.95 -0.23
N GLU A 359 10.00 -5.81 -0.68
CA GLU A 359 9.16 -4.66 -1.04
C GLU A 359 8.24 -5.04 -2.19
N PHE A 360 7.02 -4.51 -2.21
CA PHE A 360 6.12 -4.72 -3.32
C PHE A 360 5.27 -3.48 -3.62
N TYR A 361 4.70 -3.45 -4.80
CA TYR A 361 3.64 -2.52 -5.19
C TYR A 361 2.43 -3.32 -5.67
N ALA A 362 1.25 -3.01 -5.17
CA ALA A 362 -0.02 -3.52 -5.66
C ALA A 362 -1.16 -2.56 -5.30
N ALA A 363 -2.20 -2.51 -6.13
CA ALA A 363 -3.47 -1.83 -5.84
C ALA A 363 -4.57 -2.84 -5.52
N SER A 364 -5.42 -2.52 -4.55
CA SER A 364 -6.50 -3.44 -4.11
C SER A 364 -7.44 -3.83 -5.23
N GLU A 365 -7.80 -2.88 -6.09
CA GLU A 365 -8.60 -3.09 -7.30
C GLU A 365 -7.77 -3.56 -8.50
N GLY A 366 -6.45 -3.38 -8.46
CA GLY A 366 -5.55 -3.58 -9.59
C GLY A 366 -5.39 -5.04 -9.99
N ASN A 367 -4.95 -5.24 -11.22
CA ASN A 367 -4.68 -6.56 -11.79
C ASN A 367 -3.18 -6.86 -11.91
N THR A 368 -2.32 -6.06 -11.29
CA THR A 368 -0.87 -6.18 -11.37
C THR A 368 -0.20 -5.99 -10.02
N ALA A 369 0.98 -6.57 -9.87
CA ALA A 369 1.85 -6.36 -8.74
C ALA A 369 3.32 -6.38 -9.17
N PHE A 370 4.13 -5.52 -8.57
CA PHE A 370 5.59 -5.62 -8.57
C PHE A 370 6.03 -6.27 -7.27
N VAL A 371 6.99 -7.17 -7.32
CA VAL A 371 7.52 -7.86 -6.14
C VAL A 371 9.05 -7.90 -6.22
N ASN A 372 9.70 -7.49 -5.16
CA ASN A 372 11.16 -7.52 -5.04
C ASN A 372 11.68 -8.93 -4.72
N VAL A 373 11.63 -9.79 -5.70
CA VAL A 373 12.06 -11.20 -5.57
C VAL A 373 13.58 -11.36 -5.49
N LEU A 374 14.35 -10.39 -5.98
CA LEU A 374 15.82 -10.42 -6.00
C LEU A 374 16.46 -9.70 -4.80
N ASN A 375 15.67 -9.19 -3.86
CA ASN A 375 16.18 -8.41 -2.73
C ASN A 375 17.05 -7.22 -3.18
N MET A 376 16.63 -6.51 -4.22
CA MET A 376 17.27 -5.27 -4.65
C MET A 376 16.92 -4.14 -3.68
N PRO A 377 17.86 -3.26 -3.32
CA PRO A 377 17.53 -2.12 -2.46
C PRO A 377 16.67 -1.08 -3.20
N LYS A 378 15.78 -0.43 -2.47
CA LYS A 378 15.05 0.78 -2.91
C LYS A 378 14.24 0.59 -4.21
N THR A 379 13.60 -0.58 -4.37
CA THR A 379 12.77 -0.93 -5.53
C THR A 379 11.52 -1.69 -5.09
N ALA A 380 10.40 -1.46 -5.78
CA ALA A 380 9.20 -2.30 -5.64
C ALA A 380 9.38 -3.68 -6.32
N GLY A 381 10.45 -3.84 -7.11
CA GLY A 381 10.80 -5.09 -7.77
C GLY A 381 10.30 -5.20 -9.20
N ILE A 382 10.06 -6.44 -9.65
CA ILE A 382 9.66 -6.77 -11.02
C ILE A 382 8.17 -7.10 -11.12
N CYS A 383 7.59 -6.80 -12.28
CA CYS A 383 6.23 -7.20 -12.63
C CYS A 383 6.27 -8.29 -13.71
N PRO A 384 5.67 -9.47 -13.47
CA PRO A 384 5.67 -10.55 -14.44
C PRO A 384 4.63 -10.36 -15.57
N THR A 385 3.80 -9.34 -15.47
CA THR A 385 2.70 -9.07 -16.41
C THR A 385 2.96 -7.82 -17.23
N PRO A 386 2.38 -7.69 -18.45
CA PRO A 386 2.61 -6.54 -19.29
C PRO A 386 2.14 -5.24 -18.65
N VAL A 387 3.06 -4.31 -18.47
CA VAL A 387 2.82 -2.95 -17.98
C VAL A 387 3.43 -1.92 -18.91
N ALA A 388 3.01 -0.67 -18.80
CA ALA A 388 3.57 0.46 -19.51
C ALA A 388 3.62 1.69 -18.59
N PHE A 389 4.71 2.43 -18.67
CA PHE A 389 4.89 3.73 -18.03
C PHE A 389 4.67 4.79 -19.10
N VAL A 390 3.69 5.68 -18.90
CA VAL A 390 3.21 6.58 -19.94
C VAL A 390 3.22 8.02 -19.51
N GLU A 391 3.34 8.92 -20.49
CA GLU A 391 3.15 10.36 -20.27
C GLU A 391 1.69 10.62 -19.88
N TYR A 392 1.48 11.57 -19.01
CA TYR A 392 0.15 11.93 -18.50
C TYR A 392 -0.01 13.45 -18.48
N ASN A 393 -1.25 13.91 -18.56
CA ASN A 393 -1.59 15.30 -18.32
C ASN A 393 -1.73 15.51 -16.81
N PRO A 394 -0.93 16.38 -16.18
CA PRO A 394 -0.98 16.59 -14.73
C PRO A 394 -2.30 17.19 -14.23
N GLU A 395 -3.03 17.91 -15.08
CA GLU A 395 -4.29 18.55 -14.71
C GLU A 395 -5.47 17.58 -14.73
N THR A 396 -5.56 16.73 -15.77
CA THR A 396 -6.66 15.78 -15.93
C THR A 396 -6.34 14.38 -15.42
N GLY A 397 -5.06 14.04 -15.31
CA GLY A 397 -4.60 12.71 -14.97
C GLY A 397 -4.68 11.70 -16.12
N ASP A 398 -5.08 12.14 -17.31
CA ASP A 398 -5.25 11.27 -18.47
C ASP A 398 -3.92 10.97 -19.16
N PRO A 399 -3.74 9.77 -19.72
CA PRO A 399 -2.61 9.46 -20.57
C PRO A 399 -2.55 10.34 -21.80
N VAL A 400 -1.37 10.92 -22.09
CA VAL A 400 -1.13 11.73 -23.29
C VAL A 400 -1.13 10.83 -24.53
N ARG A 401 -1.81 11.27 -25.59
CA ARG A 401 -1.89 10.56 -26.87
C ARG A 401 -1.13 11.31 -27.97
N ASP A 402 -0.55 10.54 -28.88
CA ASP A 402 0.10 11.08 -30.07
C ASP A 402 -0.95 11.46 -31.15
N ARG A 403 -0.47 11.99 -32.30
CA ARG A 403 -1.31 12.38 -33.45
C ARG A 403 -2.12 11.22 -34.07
N HIS A 404 -1.77 9.98 -33.75
CA HIS A 404 -2.47 8.77 -34.19
C HIS A 404 -3.43 8.22 -33.14
N GLY A 405 -3.63 8.94 -32.02
CA GLY A 405 -4.48 8.54 -30.91
C GLY A 405 -3.87 7.49 -30.00
N ARG A 406 -2.58 7.16 -30.13
CA ARG A 406 -1.89 6.18 -29.29
C ARG A 406 -1.26 6.83 -28.06
N VAL A 407 -1.30 6.14 -26.95
CA VAL A 407 -0.70 6.59 -25.70
C VAL A 407 0.84 6.63 -25.82
N ARG A 408 1.43 7.72 -25.38
CA ARG A 408 2.88 7.94 -25.40
C ARG A 408 3.54 7.35 -24.17
N LYS A 409 4.59 6.55 -24.36
CA LYS A 409 5.44 6.04 -23.28
C LYS A 409 6.45 7.08 -22.86
N VAL A 410 6.81 7.09 -21.56
CA VAL A 410 7.92 7.90 -21.06
C VAL A 410 9.26 7.35 -21.56
N GLY A 411 10.28 8.20 -21.59
CA GLY A 411 11.66 7.77 -21.83
C GLY A 411 12.24 6.95 -20.67
N ASP A 412 13.34 6.26 -20.93
CA ASP A 412 14.02 5.42 -19.94
C ASP A 412 14.40 6.22 -18.69
N GLY A 413 14.11 5.62 -17.53
CA GLY A 413 14.42 6.21 -16.23
C GLY A 413 13.51 7.36 -15.79
N LYS A 414 12.55 7.80 -16.62
CA LYS A 414 11.62 8.88 -16.25
C LYS A 414 10.38 8.31 -15.56
N PRO A 415 9.88 8.97 -14.49
CA PRO A 415 8.61 8.62 -13.89
C PRO A 415 7.46 8.74 -14.90
N GLY A 416 6.51 7.82 -14.83
CA GLY A 416 5.33 7.82 -15.68
C GLY A 416 4.13 7.17 -15.01
N LEU A 417 2.95 7.47 -15.53
CA LEU A 417 1.70 6.84 -15.09
C LEU A 417 1.73 5.36 -15.45
N LEU A 418 1.51 4.51 -14.47
CA LEU A 418 1.50 3.07 -14.65
C LEU A 418 0.17 2.61 -15.27
N LEU A 419 0.26 1.99 -16.44
CA LEU A 419 -0.83 1.23 -17.05
C LEU A 419 -0.54 -0.26 -17.01
N SER A 420 -1.54 -1.06 -16.67
CA SER A 420 -1.46 -2.52 -16.68
C SER A 420 -2.42 -3.12 -17.71
N LYS A 421 -1.92 -4.06 -18.54
CA LYS A 421 -2.72 -4.67 -19.59
C LYS A 421 -3.84 -5.53 -19.01
N VAL A 422 -5.04 -5.37 -19.55
CA VAL A 422 -6.19 -6.24 -19.22
C VAL A 422 -6.30 -7.35 -20.27
N SER A 423 -6.42 -8.60 -19.83
CA SER A 423 -6.55 -9.78 -20.69
C SER A 423 -7.24 -10.94 -19.96
N ASN A 424 -7.55 -12.02 -20.65
CA ASN A 424 -8.14 -13.22 -20.03
C ASN A 424 -7.24 -13.86 -18.95
N PHE A 425 -5.91 -13.69 -19.05
CA PHE A 425 -4.95 -14.17 -18.05
C PHE A 425 -4.63 -13.13 -16.97
N GLN A 426 -5.08 -11.91 -17.18
CA GLN A 426 -4.87 -10.78 -16.26
C GLN A 426 -6.15 -9.93 -16.27
N PRO A 427 -7.26 -10.49 -15.74
CA PRO A 427 -8.52 -9.78 -15.70
C PRO A 427 -8.43 -8.57 -14.74
N PHE A 428 -9.23 -7.56 -15.02
CA PHE A 428 -9.46 -6.44 -14.12
C PHE A 428 -10.86 -6.61 -13.54
N ASP A 429 -10.93 -7.04 -12.28
CA ASP A 429 -12.21 -7.31 -11.60
C ASP A 429 -12.87 -6.01 -11.10
N GLY A 430 -12.08 -4.96 -10.88
CA GLY A 430 -12.55 -3.61 -10.57
C GLY A 430 -13.24 -3.49 -9.21
N TYR A 431 -14.32 -2.75 -9.22
CA TYR A 431 -15.20 -2.46 -8.08
C TYR A 431 -16.56 -3.11 -8.26
N THR A 432 -17.35 -3.17 -7.18
CA THR A 432 -18.78 -3.53 -7.27
C THR A 432 -19.57 -2.52 -8.11
N ASP A 433 -19.12 -1.27 -8.19
CA ASP A 433 -19.62 -0.21 -9.06
C ASP A 433 -19.01 -0.32 -10.47
N GLU A 434 -19.84 -0.64 -11.47
CA GLU A 434 -19.43 -0.77 -12.87
C GLU A 434 -18.95 0.54 -13.48
N GLN A 435 -19.54 1.69 -13.10
CA GLN A 435 -19.13 2.99 -13.62
C GLN A 435 -17.75 3.39 -13.09
N ALA A 436 -17.50 3.14 -11.80
CA ALA A 436 -16.19 3.34 -11.19
C ALA A 436 -15.13 2.44 -11.85
N THR A 437 -15.50 1.20 -12.18
CA THR A 437 -14.66 0.24 -12.90
C THR A 437 -14.34 0.74 -14.31
N ALA A 438 -15.36 1.17 -15.07
CA ALA A 438 -15.20 1.64 -16.44
C ALA A 438 -14.28 2.86 -16.55
N LYS A 439 -14.36 3.80 -15.59
CA LYS A 439 -13.53 5.01 -15.52
C LYS A 439 -12.03 4.71 -15.36
N LYS A 440 -11.67 3.53 -14.89
CA LYS A 440 -10.27 3.10 -14.73
C LYS A 440 -9.69 2.45 -16.00
N LEU A 441 -10.46 2.29 -17.05
CA LEU A 441 -10.03 1.59 -18.26
C LEU A 441 -9.63 2.57 -19.37
N VAL A 442 -8.41 2.40 -19.87
CA VAL A 442 -7.87 3.07 -21.06
C VAL A 442 -8.00 2.12 -22.25
N ARG A 443 -8.88 2.48 -23.20
CA ARG A 443 -9.11 1.69 -24.41
C ARG A 443 -8.28 2.22 -25.57
N ASP A 444 -7.92 1.32 -26.49
CA ASP A 444 -7.12 1.65 -27.69
C ASP A 444 -5.82 2.40 -27.33
N ALA A 445 -5.15 1.96 -26.27
CA ALA A 445 -3.97 2.65 -25.76
C ALA A 445 -2.79 2.58 -26.73
N PHE A 446 -2.39 1.39 -27.15
CA PHE A 446 -1.26 1.17 -28.05
C PHE A 446 -1.64 0.46 -29.34
N ARG A 447 -2.75 -0.27 -29.33
CA ARG A 447 -3.30 -0.99 -30.48
C ARG A 447 -4.83 -0.92 -30.43
N ARG A 448 -5.47 -0.96 -31.60
CA ARG A 448 -6.93 -1.02 -31.68
C ARG A 448 -7.44 -2.26 -30.96
N GLY A 449 -8.42 -2.08 -30.06
CA GLY A 449 -9.05 -3.13 -29.27
C GLY A 449 -8.29 -3.54 -28.00
N ASP A 450 -7.12 -2.97 -27.71
CA ASP A 450 -6.47 -3.24 -26.43
C ASP A 450 -7.15 -2.46 -25.28
N VAL A 451 -7.06 -3.04 -24.08
CA VAL A 451 -7.60 -2.43 -22.86
C VAL A 451 -6.53 -2.46 -21.77
N TRP A 452 -6.37 -1.34 -21.11
CA TRP A 452 -5.40 -1.16 -20.05
C TRP A 452 -6.08 -0.56 -18.82
N PHE A 453 -5.68 -1.02 -17.66
CA PHE A 453 -6.09 -0.47 -16.37
C PHE A 453 -5.16 0.72 -16.02
N ASN A 454 -5.76 1.88 -15.77
CA ASN A 454 -5.08 3.06 -15.24
C ASN A 454 -5.02 2.95 -13.71
N THR A 455 -3.82 2.73 -13.18
CA THR A 455 -3.62 2.58 -11.73
C THR A 455 -3.86 3.89 -10.98
N GLY A 456 -3.56 5.03 -11.60
CA GLY A 456 -3.50 6.34 -10.97
C GLY A 456 -2.22 6.55 -10.15
N ASP A 457 -1.23 5.68 -10.30
CA ASP A 457 0.04 5.75 -9.59
C ASP A 457 1.19 6.03 -10.56
N LEU A 458 2.14 6.83 -10.12
CA LEU A 458 3.36 7.14 -10.85
C LEU A 458 4.49 6.22 -10.40
N MET A 459 5.15 5.61 -11.37
CA MET A 459 6.30 4.75 -11.12
C MET A 459 7.46 5.09 -12.05
N GLN A 460 8.67 4.91 -11.54
CA GLN A 460 9.92 5.12 -12.28
C GLN A 460 10.52 3.77 -12.66
N PRO A 461 10.68 3.48 -13.97
CA PRO A 461 11.40 2.29 -14.42
C PRO A 461 12.89 2.39 -14.05
N GLN A 462 13.42 1.31 -13.46
CA GLN A 462 14.79 1.23 -12.95
C GLN A 462 15.71 0.29 -13.78
N GLY A 463 15.21 -0.27 -14.88
CA GLY A 463 15.93 -1.27 -15.69
C GLY A 463 15.60 -2.71 -15.27
N PHE A 464 15.89 -3.68 -16.17
CA PHE A 464 15.64 -5.13 -15.96
C PHE A 464 14.25 -5.46 -15.37
N GLY A 465 13.22 -4.73 -15.81
CA GLY A 465 11.83 -4.93 -15.35
C GLY A 465 11.53 -4.43 -13.94
N HIS A 466 12.50 -3.86 -13.24
CA HIS A 466 12.30 -3.23 -11.93
C HIS A 466 11.71 -1.84 -12.07
N ALA A 467 10.93 -1.45 -11.06
CA ALA A 467 10.41 -0.10 -10.94
C ALA A 467 10.30 0.33 -9.47
N ALA A 468 10.40 1.63 -9.23
CA ALA A 468 10.14 2.25 -7.93
C ALA A 468 8.84 3.04 -7.98
N PHE A 469 8.08 3.02 -6.89
CA PHE A 469 6.93 3.89 -6.70
C PHE A 469 7.41 5.33 -6.51
N THR A 470 6.80 6.27 -7.21
CA THR A 470 7.15 7.69 -7.11
C THR A 470 6.10 8.44 -6.31
N ASP A 471 4.83 8.41 -6.76
CA ASP A 471 3.74 9.13 -6.08
C ASP A 471 2.36 8.68 -6.63
N ARG A 472 1.30 9.18 -6.03
CA ARG A 472 -0.06 9.10 -6.59
C ARG A 472 -0.36 10.31 -7.44
N LEU A 473 -1.00 10.06 -8.57
CA LEU A 473 -1.39 11.11 -9.50
C LEU A 473 -2.23 12.22 -8.85
N GLY A 474 -3.10 11.88 -7.90
CA GLY A 474 -3.96 12.84 -7.18
C GLY A 474 -3.25 13.60 -6.05
N ASP A 475 -2.08 13.14 -5.63
CA ASP A 475 -1.28 13.77 -4.57
C ASP A 475 -0.20 14.68 -5.14
N THR A 476 0.38 14.34 -6.30
CA THR A 476 1.32 15.21 -7.05
C THR A 476 0.71 16.56 -7.33
N PHE A 477 1.49 17.61 -7.22
CA PHE A 477 1.07 18.96 -7.60
C PHE A 477 2.05 19.57 -8.63
N ARG A 478 1.59 20.59 -9.33
CA ARG A 478 2.40 21.30 -10.33
C ARG A 478 2.68 22.73 -9.87
N TRP A 479 3.94 23.08 -9.82
CA TRP A 479 4.40 24.41 -9.47
C TRP A 479 5.42 24.94 -10.47
N LYS A 480 5.25 26.18 -10.94
CA LYS A 480 6.14 26.84 -11.93
C LYS A 480 6.42 25.98 -13.18
N GLY A 481 5.43 25.21 -13.63
CA GLY A 481 5.56 24.33 -14.79
C GLY A 481 6.14 22.95 -14.52
N GLU A 482 6.70 22.71 -13.32
CA GLU A 482 7.29 21.44 -12.91
C GLU A 482 6.33 20.59 -12.06
N ASN A 483 6.41 19.28 -12.22
CA ASN A 483 5.65 18.33 -11.39
C ASN A 483 6.44 17.99 -10.13
N VAL A 484 5.80 18.13 -8.98
CA VAL A 484 6.39 17.85 -7.67
C VAL A 484 5.73 16.62 -7.05
N ALA A 485 6.52 15.61 -6.76
CA ALA A 485 6.08 14.43 -6.02
C ALA A 485 6.04 14.73 -4.53
N THR A 486 4.89 14.55 -3.89
CA THR A 486 4.74 14.85 -2.45
C THR A 486 5.66 13.99 -1.59
N THR A 487 5.87 12.74 -1.98
CA THR A 487 6.75 11.81 -1.26
C THR A 487 8.22 12.25 -1.26
N GLN A 488 8.69 12.90 -2.33
CA GLN A 488 10.04 13.47 -2.40
C GLN A 488 10.19 14.64 -1.41
N VAL A 489 9.19 15.51 -1.35
CA VAL A 489 9.20 16.64 -0.43
C VAL A 489 9.07 16.17 1.02
N GLU A 490 8.19 15.20 1.30
CA GLU A 490 8.05 14.56 2.61
C GLU A 490 9.38 13.95 3.08
N ALA A 491 10.10 13.27 2.18
CA ALA A 491 11.40 12.69 2.50
C ALA A 491 12.48 13.73 2.85
N ALA A 492 12.42 14.93 2.23
CA ALA A 492 13.33 16.02 2.55
C ALA A 492 12.96 16.71 3.87
N VAL A 493 11.69 17.02 4.08
CA VAL A 493 11.17 17.65 5.31
C VAL A 493 11.44 16.78 6.54
N SER A 494 11.23 15.46 6.45
CA SER A 494 11.47 14.50 7.55
C SER A 494 12.95 14.35 7.95
N ARG A 495 13.90 15.00 7.26
CA ARG A 495 15.31 15.01 7.63
C ARG A 495 15.63 16.07 8.67
N ASP A 496 14.73 17.04 8.84
CA ASP A 496 14.90 18.04 9.90
C ASP A 496 14.80 17.37 11.28
N PRO A 497 15.77 17.63 12.19
CA PRO A 497 15.88 16.92 13.46
C PRO A 497 14.68 17.15 14.39
N ASP A 498 13.96 18.26 14.25
CA ASP A 498 12.86 18.64 15.13
C ASP A 498 11.49 18.18 14.63
N ILE A 499 11.42 17.60 13.43
CA ILE A 499 10.17 17.08 12.84
C ILE A 499 10.03 15.59 13.17
N ASP A 500 8.86 15.24 13.74
CA ASP A 500 8.45 13.85 14.02
C ASP A 500 7.69 13.25 12.84
N GLU A 501 6.62 13.94 12.39
CA GLU A 501 5.82 13.51 11.24
C GLU A 501 5.60 14.65 10.26
N CYS A 502 5.46 14.32 8.98
CA CYS A 502 5.05 15.30 7.98
C CYS A 502 4.17 14.69 6.90
N THR A 503 3.33 15.54 6.31
CA THR A 503 2.60 15.23 5.07
C THR A 503 2.59 16.45 4.16
N VAL A 504 2.72 16.23 2.85
CA VAL A 504 2.83 17.31 1.86
C VAL A 504 1.69 17.25 0.86
N TYR A 505 1.18 18.40 0.49
CA TYR A 505 0.09 18.57 -0.48
C TYR A 505 0.20 19.89 -1.23
N GLY A 506 -0.44 19.97 -2.40
CA GLY A 506 -0.46 21.20 -3.19
C GLY A 506 -1.62 22.11 -2.79
N VAL A 507 -1.36 23.40 -2.58
CA VAL A 507 -2.35 24.44 -2.30
C VAL A 507 -2.40 25.46 -3.44
N GLU A 508 -3.59 25.98 -3.76
CA GLU A 508 -3.76 27.02 -4.77
C GLU A 508 -3.29 28.37 -4.21
N VAL A 509 -2.49 29.08 -4.98
CA VAL A 509 -2.06 30.45 -4.65
C VAL A 509 -2.74 31.39 -5.65
N GLU A 510 -3.58 32.31 -5.15
CA GLU A 510 -4.33 33.21 -6.00
C GLU A 510 -3.41 34.05 -6.89
N GLY A 511 -3.67 34.07 -8.19
CA GLY A 511 -2.87 34.80 -9.18
C GLY A 511 -1.59 34.07 -9.63
N ALA A 512 -1.20 32.94 -9.00
CA ALA A 512 -0.08 32.14 -9.43
C ALA A 512 -0.54 30.96 -10.29
N GLY A 513 0.28 30.56 -11.27
CA GLY A 513 0.02 29.38 -12.10
C GLY A 513 0.44 28.09 -11.41
N GLY A 514 -0.53 27.23 -11.07
CA GLY A 514 -0.27 25.93 -10.46
C GLY A 514 -0.61 25.90 -8.97
N ARG A 515 -0.13 24.83 -8.29
CA ARG A 515 -0.28 24.65 -6.85
C ARG A 515 1.08 24.66 -6.19
N ALA A 516 1.23 25.47 -5.15
CA ALA A 516 2.44 25.52 -4.34
C ALA A 516 2.47 24.38 -3.31
N GLY A 517 3.65 23.90 -2.96
CA GLY A 517 3.82 22.92 -1.91
C GLY A 517 3.48 23.49 -0.53
N MET A 518 2.71 22.73 0.25
CA MET A 518 2.48 22.98 1.67
C MET A 518 2.79 21.70 2.45
N ALA A 519 3.61 21.83 3.49
CA ALA A 519 3.95 20.76 4.41
C ALA A 519 3.19 20.98 5.73
N ALA A 520 2.39 19.98 6.14
CA ALA A 520 1.90 19.92 7.52
C ALA A 520 2.87 19.05 8.33
N VAL A 521 3.38 19.57 9.43
CA VAL A 521 4.41 18.94 10.25
C VAL A 521 3.97 18.81 11.70
N VAL A 522 4.34 17.70 12.34
CA VAL A 522 4.27 17.49 13.79
C VAL A 522 5.69 17.60 14.31
N LEU A 523 5.90 18.41 15.34
CA LEU A 523 7.20 18.56 15.99
C LEU A 523 7.41 17.46 17.02
N LYS A 524 8.67 17.08 17.24
CA LYS A 524 9.05 16.21 18.36
C LYS A 524 8.69 16.82 19.70
N GLU A 525 8.50 15.98 20.72
CA GLU A 525 8.16 16.43 22.06
C GLU A 525 9.24 17.38 22.60
N GLY A 526 8.81 18.61 22.96
CA GLY A 526 9.69 19.65 23.48
C GLY A 526 10.48 20.45 22.42
N ALA A 527 10.34 20.14 21.13
CA ALA A 527 10.94 20.93 20.06
C ALA A 527 10.11 22.17 19.72
N GLU A 528 10.79 23.22 19.27
CA GLU A 528 10.18 24.44 18.71
C GLU A 528 10.48 24.49 17.21
N PHE A 529 9.58 25.08 16.43
CA PHE A 529 9.76 25.20 14.99
C PHE A 529 10.89 26.17 14.63
N ASP A 530 11.95 25.66 14.00
CA ASP A 530 13.04 26.48 13.45
C ASP A 530 12.93 26.57 11.91
N GLY A 531 12.40 27.69 11.44
CA GLY A 531 12.21 27.94 10.01
C GLY A 531 13.52 28.03 9.21
N LYS A 532 14.66 28.36 9.83
CA LYS A 532 15.96 28.41 9.16
C LYS A 532 16.56 27.01 9.03
N SER A 533 16.47 26.19 10.07
CA SER A 533 16.89 24.79 10.06
C SER A 533 16.17 24.05 8.94
N LEU A 534 14.84 24.11 8.93
CA LEU A 534 14.05 23.44 7.91
C LEU A 534 14.35 23.95 6.50
N ALA A 535 14.49 25.26 6.28
CA ALA A 535 14.84 25.80 4.97
C ALA A 535 16.22 25.28 4.49
N GLY A 536 17.22 25.28 5.37
CA GLY A 536 18.52 24.69 5.07
C GLY A 536 18.40 23.24 4.62
N THR A 537 17.70 22.43 5.39
CA THR A 537 17.48 21.00 5.14
C THR A 537 16.77 20.75 3.80
N VAL A 538 15.67 21.45 3.51
CA VAL A 538 14.91 21.19 2.28
C VAL A 538 15.63 21.69 1.03
N TYR A 539 16.36 22.82 1.09
CA TYR A 539 17.14 23.31 -0.04
C TYR A 539 18.39 22.47 -0.36
N GLU A 540 18.90 21.70 0.60
CA GLU A 540 19.99 20.76 0.37
C GLU A 540 19.53 19.55 -0.45
N HIS A 541 18.25 19.18 -0.33
CA HIS A 541 17.72 17.91 -0.85
C HIS A 541 16.66 18.07 -1.95
N LEU A 542 16.21 19.29 -2.24
CA LEU A 542 15.17 19.56 -3.22
C LEU A 542 15.60 20.66 -4.20
N PRO A 543 15.22 20.54 -5.48
CA PRO A 543 15.29 21.66 -6.39
C PRO A 543 14.35 22.78 -5.91
N GLY A 544 14.71 24.04 -6.16
CA GLY A 544 14.00 25.20 -5.63
C GLY A 544 12.48 25.22 -5.91
N TYR A 545 12.05 24.70 -7.07
CA TYR A 545 10.62 24.60 -7.41
C TYR A 545 9.84 23.58 -6.55
N ALA A 546 10.53 22.61 -5.95
CA ALA A 546 9.93 21.56 -5.12
C ALA A 546 9.92 21.92 -3.62
N VAL A 547 10.67 22.96 -3.22
CA VAL A 547 10.67 23.45 -1.82
C VAL A 547 9.27 23.94 -1.45
N PRO A 548 8.66 23.45 -0.37
CA PRO A 548 7.32 23.89 0.02
C PRO A 548 7.32 25.38 0.38
N LEU A 549 6.34 26.11 -0.14
CA LEU A 549 6.19 27.53 0.17
C LEU A 549 5.52 27.79 1.52
N PHE A 550 4.75 26.82 2.00
CA PHE A 550 4.01 26.91 3.24
C PHE A 550 4.35 25.73 4.14
N VAL A 551 4.48 26.01 5.43
CA VAL A 551 4.59 25.01 6.50
C VAL A 551 3.51 25.29 7.53
N ARG A 552 2.72 24.27 7.89
CA ARG A 552 1.70 24.31 8.92
C ARG A 552 2.12 23.39 10.06
N VAL A 553 2.29 23.93 11.24
CA VAL A 553 2.62 23.16 12.44
C VAL A 553 1.33 22.68 13.08
N VAL A 554 1.11 21.37 13.09
CA VAL A 554 -0.10 20.75 13.64
C VAL A 554 0.24 19.92 14.87
N LYS A 555 -0.71 19.74 15.77
CA LYS A 555 -0.53 18.93 16.98
C LYS A 555 -0.44 17.43 16.65
N GLU A 556 -1.21 16.98 15.68
CA GLU A 556 -1.27 15.61 15.20
C GLU A 556 -1.72 15.57 13.75
N LEU A 557 -1.32 14.54 13.01
CA LEU A 557 -1.82 14.25 11.68
C LEU A 557 -2.92 13.20 11.76
N GLU A 558 -4.07 13.46 11.12
CA GLU A 558 -5.08 12.44 10.97
C GLU A 558 -4.61 11.32 10.05
N HIS A 559 -4.72 10.08 10.52
CA HIS A 559 -4.34 8.91 9.75
C HIS A 559 -5.56 8.07 9.35
N THR A 560 -5.39 7.33 8.26
CA THR A 560 -6.27 6.22 7.92
C THR A 560 -5.95 5.03 8.84
N SER A 561 -6.82 4.02 8.86
CA SER A 561 -6.54 2.75 9.57
C SER A 561 -5.31 1.98 9.06
N THR A 562 -4.74 2.41 7.95
CA THR A 562 -3.43 1.97 7.42
C THR A 562 -2.33 2.99 7.65
N PHE A 563 -2.47 3.85 8.65
CA PHE A 563 -1.50 4.88 9.06
C PHE A 563 -1.11 5.90 7.96
N LYS A 564 -1.86 5.97 6.85
CA LYS A 564 -1.62 7.00 5.81
C LYS A 564 -2.28 8.30 6.22
N SER A 565 -1.53 9.39 6.15
CA SER A 565 -2.03 10.73 6.47
C SER A 565 -3.19 11.15 5.57
N LYS A 566 -4.25 11.70 6.15
CA LYS A 566 -5.42 12.20 5.43
C LYS A 566 -5.16 13.62 4.92
N LYS A 567 -4.77 13.75 3.66
CA LYS A 567 -4.44 15.05 3.04
C LYS A 567 -5.66 15.89 2.63
N VAL A 568 -6.84 15.26 2.46
CA VAL A 568 -8.03 15.92 1.86
C VAL A 568 -8.55 17.08 2.71
N GLY A 569 -8.59 16.91 4.03
CA GLY A 569 -9.01 17.96 4.98
C GLY A 569 -8.05 19.14 4.94
N LEU A 570 -6.76 18.87 5.10
CA LEU A 570 -5.70 19.87 5.09
C LEU A 570 -5.64 20.65 3.78
N ARG A 571 -5.77 19.95 2.63
CA ARG A 571 -5.80 20.58 1.30
C ARG A 571 -6.99 21.54 1.12
N LYS A 572 -8.16 21.17 1.66
CA LYS A 572 -9.37 22.03 1.57
C LYS A 572 -9.26 23.27 2.43
N GLN A 573 -8.63 23.17 3.59
CA GLN A 573 -8.39 24.30 4.47
C GLN A 573 -7.37 25.28 3.85
N GLY A 574 -6.36 24.73 3.14
CA GLY A 574 -5.32 25.53 2.51
C GLY A 574 -4.45 26.25 3.54
N TYR A 575 -4.26 27.56 3.33
CA TYR A 575 -3.51 28.48 4.19
C TYR A 575 -4.33 29.74 4.42
N GLY A 576 -4.09 30.43 5.54
CA GLY A 576 -4.75 31.70 5.86
C GLY A 576 -4.67 32.04 7.34
N SER A 577 -4.92 33.29 7.68
CA SER A 577 -4.96 33.79 9.06
C SER A 577 -6.18 33.30 9.87
N ASP A 578 -7.14 32.66 9.21
CA ASP A 578 -8.34 32.06 9.81
C ASP A 578 -8.12 30.64 10.33
N ILE A 579 -6.93 30.07 10.10
CA ILE A 579 -6.55 28.73 10.57
C ILE A 579 -5.91 28.85 11.95
N GLU A 580 -6.37 28.03 12.90
CA GLU A 580 -5.86 28.06 14.29
C GLU A 580 -4.42 27.59 14.42
N ASP A 581 -3.97 26.67 13.54
CA ASP A 581 -2.60 26.16 13.56
C ASP A 581 -1.60 27.21 13.05
N PRO A 582 -0.41 27.30 13.64
CA PRO A 582 0.66 28.17 13.15
C PRO A 582 1.05 27.85 11.71
N ILE A 583 1.03 28.86 10.86
CA ILE A 583 1.46 28.77 9.45
C ILE A 583 2.69 29.63 9.24
N TYR A 584 3.68 29.06 8.54
CA TYR A 584 4.90 29.73 8.17
C TYR A 584 5.06 29.73 6.65
N VAL A 585 5.75 30.75 6.14
CA VAL A 585 5.94 30.97 4.70
C VAL A 585 7.42 31.16 4.36
N LEU A 586 7.83 30.59 3.24
CA LEU A 586 9.21 30.64 2.78
C LEU A 586 9.54 32.04 2.23
N THR A 587 10.50 32.73 2.83
CA THR A 587 10.98 34.04 2.36
C THR A 587 12.27 33.98 1.58
N GLY A 588 13.03 32.92 1.71
CA GLY A 588 14.27 32.65 0.98
C GLY A 588 15.10 31.60 1.70
N ARG A 589 16.19 31.15 1.05
CA ARG A 589 17.07 30.11 1.62
C ARG A 589 17.76 30.55 2.92
N GLU A 590 18.21 31.81 2.98
CA GLU A 590 18.94 32.35 4.12
C GLU A 590 18.02 32.81 5.25
N GLU A 591 16.87 33.40 4.87
CA GLU A 591 15.87 33.91 5.84
C GLU A 591 15.03 32.78 6.42
N GLY A 592 14.78 31.72 5.65
CA GLY A 592 14.00 30.55 6.04
C GLY A 592 12.50 30.77 5.97
N TYR A 593 11.78 30.03 6.81
CA TYR A 593 10.34 30.16 6.99
C TYR A 593 10.05 31.15 8.13
N VAL A 594 9.18 32.11 7.86
CA VAL A 594 8.69 33.12 8.81
C VAL A 594 7.19 32.95 9.01
N GLU A 595 6.62 33.53 10.08
CA GLU A 595 5.18 33.51 10.29
C GLU A 595 4.41 34.03 9.07
N TYR A 596 3.25 33.41 8.79
CA TYR A 596 2.38 33.81 7.69
C TYR A 596 1.90 35.26 7.81
N TYR A 597 1.86 35.95 6.67
CA TYR A 597 1.29 37.28 6.56
C TYR A 597 0.46 37.43 5.27
N ASP A 598 -0.62 38.19 5.32
CA ASP A 598 -1.67 38.19 4.29
C ASP A 598 -1.19 38.64 2.90
N GLU A 599 -0.12 39.43 2.79
CA GLU A 599 0.44 39.88 1.51
C GLU A 599 1.32 38.81 0.82
N TYR A 600 1.68 37.73 1.51
CA TYR A 600 2.59 36.71 0.98
C TYR A 600 2.08 36.07 -0.33
N PRO A 601 0.82 35.62 -0.46
CA PRO A 601 0.32 35.05 -1.71
C PRO A 601 0.44 36.00 -2.91
N ALA A 602 0.14 37.25 -2.72
CA ALA A 602 0.28 38.28 -3.77
C ALA A 602 1.76 38.49 -4.17
N GLN A 603 2.68 38.45 -3.21
CA GLN A 603 4.12 38.53 -3.48
C GLN A 603 4.63 37.33 -4.26
N VAL A 604 4.09 36.15 -3.99
CA VAL A 604 4.40 34.89 -4.73
C VAL A 604 3.89 34.99 -6.17
N ALA A 605 2.64 35.47 -6.37
CA ALA A 605 2.03 35.66 -7.68
C ALA A 605 2.81 36.68 -8.54
N ASP A 606 3.27 37.78 -7.93
CA ASP A 606 4.11 38.78 -8.57
C ASP A 606 5.57 38.36 -8.83
N GLY A 607 5.95 37.12 -8.44
CA GLY A 607 7.32 36.63 -8.56
C GLY A 607 8.34 37.29 -7.61
N LYS A 608 7.86 37.99 -6.56
CA LYS A 608 8.71 38.67 -5.57
C LYS A 608 9.20 37.69 -4.47
N ARG A 609 8.55 36.56 -4.32
CA ARG A 609 8.85 35.50 -3.36
C ARG A 609 8.58 34.11 -3.98
N PRO A 610 9.24 33.05 -3.58
CA PRO A 610 10.56 33.06 -2.96
C PRO A 610 11.61 33.47 -3.99
N LYS A 611 12.69 34.09 -3.54
CA LYS A 611 13.91 34.20 -4.35
C LYS A 611 14.59 32.84 -4.26
N GLY A 612 14.46 32.04 -5.32
CA GLY A 612 15.12 30.76 -5.45
C GLY A 612 16.60 30.93 -5.76
#